data_55d14a103d44538520b3cdbc2cd4f095
#
_entry.id   55d14a103d44538520b3cdbc2cd4f095
#
_cell.length_a   1.000
_cell.length_b   1.000
_cell.length_c   1.000
_cell.angle_alpha   90.00
_cell.angle_beta   90.00
_cell.angle_gamma   90.00
#
_symmetry.space_group_name_H-M   'P 1'
#
loop_
_entity.id
_entity.type
_entity.pdbx_description
1 polymer ?
#
loop_
_entity_poly.entity_id
_entity_poly.type
_entity_poly.pdbx_seq_one_letter_code
_entity_poly.pdbx_strand_id
1 'polypeptide(L)'
;MPNRHLAITMGDPAGIGPEIIVKACAKLRDRLETSDLKLLIIGSHRALEQANRQLKAGLEVARVGADDTTWPNLGFLQADEESTAIEPGVLSADGGRFSYKAVEQGVRLALSGRIGGIVTAPLNKEALNKAGYHYPGHTEMLAELTGARGSVMLLAHGNMRVSHVSTHVALQDVPSRLTPERLRRVIDLTHEALSGIGIATPKIAVAALNPHAGEGGLFGRQDIEVSQPTIAKAVADGLDIVGPIPGDTVFVKLRAGQYDAVVAMYHDQGHIPVKLLGFEVDPATGKWQQLSGVNITLGLPIIRTSVDHGTAFDIAGKGIANERSLIEAIEYAERLAG
;
A
#
# COMPACT_ATOMS: atom_id res chain seq x y z
N MET A 1 -0.58 -24.18 3.77
CA MET A 1 0.07 -23.85 2.48
C MET A 1 -0.12 -22.37 2.24
N PRO A 2 0.86 -21.67 1.63
CA PRO A 2 0.71 -20.26 1.27
C PRO A 2 -0.54 -20.06 0.39
N ASN A 3 -1.31 -19.02 0.67
CA ASN A 3 -2.49 -18.70 -0.14
C ASN A 3 -2.15 -17.56 -1.12
N ARG A 4 -1.65 -17.92 -2.31
CA ARG A 4 -1.28 -16.98 -3.37
C ARG A 4 -2.43 -16.53 -4.27
N HIS A 5 -3.66 -16.67 -3.78
CA HIS A 5 -4.82 -16.04 -4.40
C HIS A 5 -4.93 -14.61 -3.87
N LEU A 6 -4.71 -13.62 -4.68
CA LEU A 6 -4.80 -12.21 -4.31
C LEU A 6 -5.99 -11.55 -4.98
N ALA A 7 -6.68 -10.67 -4.28
CA ALA A 7 -7.70 -9.84 -4.91
C ALA A 7 -7.16 -8.44 -5.22
N ILE A 8 -7.46 -7.93 -6.42
CA ILE A 8 -7.20 -6.56 -6.81
C ILE A 8 -8.52 -5.80 -6.77
N THR A 9 -8.68 -4.87 -5.82
CA THR A 9 -9.85 -3.98 -5.82
C THR A 9 -9.60 -2.83 -6.79
N MET A 10 -10.54 -2.62 -7.71
CA MET A 10 -10.38 -1.69 -8.84
C MET A 10 -10.26 -0.21 -8.39
N GLY A 11 -10.69 0.12 -7.17
CA GLY A 11 -10.82 1.50 -6.72
C GLY A 11 -11.94 2.22 -7.47
N ASP A 12 -11.75 3.50 -7.78
CA ASP A 12 -12.75 4.26 -8.54
C ASP A 12 -12.69 3.90 -10.03
N PRO A 13 -13.76 3.30 -10.60
CA PRO A 13 -13.80 2.94 -12.01
C PRO A 13 -13.64 4.12 -12.99
N ALA A 14 -13.91 5.34 -12.53
CA ALA A 14 -13.70 6.56 -13.30
C ALA A 14 -12.23 7.01 -13.32
N GLY A 15 -11.36 6.43 -12.46
CA GLY A 15 -9.94 6.73 -12.39
C GLY A 15 -9.10 5.82 -13.31
N ILE A 16 -7.79 5.82 -13.05
CA ILE A 16 -6.83 4.97 -13.79
C ILE A 16 -6.84 3.50 -13.34
N GLY A 17 -7.60 3.14 -12.29
CA GLY A 17 -7.67 1.77 -11.77
C GLY A 17 -7.88 0.70 -12.84
N PRO A 18 -8.94 0.80 -13.68
CA PRO A 18 -9.18 -0.17 -14.75
C PRO A 18 -8.00 -0.32 -15.72
N GLU A 19 -7.39 0.81 -16.09
CA GLU A 19 -6.29 0.85 -17.04
C GLU A 19 -5.03 0.17 -16.51
N ILE A 20 -4.60 0.51 -15.28
CA ILE A 20 -3.40 -0.08 -14.67
C ILE A 20 -3.59 -1.56 -14.36
N ILE A 21 -4.81 -2.00 -14.05
CA ILE A 21 -5.14 -3.42 -13.83
C ILE A 21 -4.99 -4.20 -15.12
N VAL A 22 -5.57 -3.74 -16.23
CA VAL A 22 -5.44 -4.40 -17.53
C VAL A 22 -3.98 -4.52 -17.95
N LYS A 23 -3.21 -3.43 -17.83
CA LYS A 23 -1.78 -3.42 -18.18
C LYS A 23 -0.97 -4.36 -17.28
N ALA A 24 -1.20 -4.34 -15.97
CA ALA A 24 -0.50 -5.22 -15.02
C ALA A 24 -0.80 -6.70 -15.30
N CYS A 25 -2.09 -7.06 -15.46
CA CYS A 25 -2.48 -8.44 -15.75
C CYS A 25 -1.94 -8.91 -17.11
N ALA A 26 -1.91 -8.05 -18.12
CA ALA A 26 -1.32 -8.39 -19.42
C ALA A 26 0.19 -8.66 -19.31
N LYS A 27 0.93 -7.88 -18.51
CA LYS A 27 2.37 -8.11 -18.25
C LYS A 27 2.64 -9.35 -17.39
N LEU A 28 1.72 -9.71 -16.51
CA LEU A 28 1.84 -10.88 -15.64
C LEU A 28 1.26 -12.16 -16.27
N ARG A 29 0.79 -12.14 -17.53
CA ARG A 29 0.11 -13.27 -18.18
C ARG A 29 0.89 -14.57 -18.08
N ASP A 30 2.14 -14.59 -18.54
CA ASP A 30 2.98 -15.79 -18.50
C ASP A 30 3.16 -16.31 -17.07
N ARG A 31 3.30 -15.40 -16.10
CA ARG A 31 3.44 -15.77 -14.70
C ARG A 31 2.16 -16.37 -14.13
N LEU A 32 0.99 -15.84 -14.48
CA LEU A 32 -0.30 -16.39 -14.09
C LEU A 32 -0.55 -17.79 -14.68
N GLU A 33 0.01 -18.08 -15.86
CA GLU A 33 -0.12 -19.40 -16.50
C GLU A 33 0.88 -20.42 -15.95
N THR A 34 2.06 -19.99 -15.49
CA THR A 34 3.17 -20.88 -15.11
C THR A 34 3.41 -21.01 -13.62
N SER A 35 2.76 -20.21 -12.79
CA SER A 35 2.90 -20.24 -11.33
C SER A 35 1.57 -20.50 -10.62
N ASP A 36 1.61 -20.61 -9.30
CA ASP A 36 0.45 -20.76 -8.42
C ASP A 36 -0.21 -19.43 -8.02
N LEU A 37 0.29 -18.30 -8.54
CA LEU A 37 -0.34 -16.99 -8.37
C LEU A 37 -1.68 -16.94 -9.09
N LYS A 38 -2.73 -16.55 -8.37
CA LYS A 38 -4.05 -16.27 -8.97
C LYS A 38 -4.50 -14.87 -8.58
N LEU A 39 -5.10 -14.17 -9.53
CA LEU A 39 -5.62 -12.82 -9.33
C LEU A 39 -7.14 -12.78 -9.52
N LEU A 40 -7.82 -12.19 -8.55
CA LEU A 40 -9.24 -11.89 -8.60
C LEU A 40 -9.44 -10.38 -8.70
N ILE A 41 -9.90 -9.87 -9.82
CA ILE A 41 -10.25 -8.46 -9.98
C ILE A 41 -11.65 -8.25 -9.40
N ILE A 42 -11.81 -7.28 -8.49
CA ILE A 42 -13.12 -6.91 -7.92
C ILE A 42 -13.42 -5.46 -8.31
N GLY A 43 -14.53 -5.24 -9.02
CA GLY A 43 -14.87 -3.89 -9.49
C GLY A 43 -16.04 -3.82 -10.47
N SER A 44 -15.98 -2.86 -11.41
CA SER A 44 -16.91 -2.72 -12.54
C SER A 44 -16.41 -3.49 -13.74
N HIS A 45 -17.17 -4.48 -14.20
CA HIS A 45 -16.83 -5.26 -15.39
C HIS A 45 -16.82 -4.38 -16.65
N ARG A 46 -17.78 -3.45 -16.76
CA ARG A 46 -17.87 -2.53 -17.90
C ARG A 46 -16.64 -1.64 -18.01
N ALA A 47 -16.17 -1.08 -16.89
CA ALA A 47 -14.95 -0.27 -16.87
C ALA A 47 -13.70 -1.10 -17.23
N LEU A 48 -13.60 -2.34 -16.75
CA LEU A 48 -12.50 -3.25 -17.10
C LEU A 48 -12.51 -3.57 -18.60
N GLU A 49 -13.66 -3.94 -19.17
CA GLU A 49 -13.80 -4.23 -20.59
C GLU A 49 -13.51 -3.00 -21.47
N GLN A 50 -13.96 -1.81 -21.04
CA GLN A 50 -13.67 -0.57 -21.76
C GLN A 50 -12.16 -0.32 -21.82
N ALA A 51 -11.46 -0.45 -20.68
CA ALA A 51 -9.99 -0.30 -20.64
C ALA A 51 -9.29 -1.37 -21.49
N ASN A 52 -9.74 -2.62 -21.44
CA ASN A 52 -9.17 -3.72 -22.22
C ASN A 52 -9.31 -3.48 -23.74
N ARG A 53 -10.47 -3.04 -24.19
CA ARG A 53 -10.71 -2.69 -25.61
C ARG A 53 -9.85 -1.49 -26.05
N GLN A 54 -9.79 -0.44 -25.23
CA GLN A 54 -9.01 0.76 -25.53
C GLN A 54 -7.52 0.48 -25.64
N LEU A 55 -6.99 -0.34 -24.74
CA LEU A 55 -5.58 -0.74 -24.71
C LEU A 55 -5.25 -1.84 -25.75
N LYS A 56 -6.26 -2.45 -26.37
CA LYS A 56 -6.11 -3.61 -27.25
C LYS A 56 -5.30 -4.74 -26.59
N ALA A 57 -5.48 -4.91 -25.28
CA ALA A 57 -4.64 -5.82 -24.50
C ALA A 57 -5.02 -7.30 -24.69
N GLY A 58 -6.22 -7.61 -25.21
CA GLY A 58 -6.68 -8.97 -25.40
C GLY A 58 -6.69 -9.77 -24.09
N LEU A 59 -7.02 -9.12 -22.98
CA LEU A 59 -7.07 -9.77 -21.68
C LEU A 59 -8.35 -10.57 -21.53
N GLU A 60 -8.22 -11.87 -21.38
CA GLU A 60 -9.34 -12.77 -21.10
C GLU A 60 -9.51 -12.91 -19.59
N VAL A 61 -10.69 -12.59 -19.07
CA VAL A 61 -11.00 -12.63 -17.65
C VAL A 61 -12.29 -13.39 -17.43
N ALA A 62 -12.24 -14.48 -16.68
CA ALA A 62 -13.43 -15.27 -16.41
C ALA A 62 -14.26 -14.64 -15.28
N ARG A 63 -15.56 -14.48 -15.49
CA ARG A 63 -16.48 -14.05 -14.43
C ARG A 63 -16.66 -15.15 -13.40
N VAL A 64 -16.62 -14.76 -12.13
CA VAL A 64 -16.81 -15.67 -11.00
C VAL A 64 -17.84 -15.11 -10.02
N GLY A 65 -18.51 -16.01 -9.31
CA GLY A 65 -19.38 -15.67 -8.18
C GLY A 65 -18.60 -15.51 -6.87
N ALA A 66 -19.15 -14.75 -5.94
CA ALA A 66 -18.55 -14.58 -4.62
C ALA A 66 -18.48 -15.90 -3.82
N ASP A 67 -19.36 -16.86 -4.14
CA ASP A 67 -19.45 -18.15 -3.45
C ASP A 67 -18.75 -19.29 -4.19
N ASP A 68 -18.15 -19.03 -5.37
CA ASP A 68 -17.45 -20.05 -6.14
C ASP A 68 -16.26 -20.60 -5.34
N THR A 69 -16.13 -21.90 -5.30
CA THR A 69 -15.08 -22.58 -4.52
C THR A 69 -13.75 -22.71 -5.26
N THR A 70 -13.77 -22.57 -6.58
CA THR A 70 -12.58 -22.61 -7.44
C THR A 70 -12.56 -21.39 -8.35
N TRP A 71 -11.40 -20.75 -8.43
CA TRP A 71 -11.21 -19.58 -9.28
C TRP A 71 -10.14 -19.85 -10.35
N PRO A 72 -10.31 -19.27 -11.55
CA PRO A 72 -9.29 -19.32 -12.60
C PRO A 72 -8.05 -18.55 -12.18
N ASN A 73 -6.97 -18.66 -12.97
CA ASN A 73 -5.74 -17.90 -12.72
C ASN A 73 -5.98 -16.39 -12.76
N LEU A 74 -6.92 -15.94 -13.61
CA LEU A 74 -7.40 -14.57 -13.66
C LEU A 74 -8.93 -14.55 -13.66
N GLY A 75 -9.52 -14.16 -12.54
CA GLY A 75 -10.96 -14.06 -12.34
C GLY A 75 -11.44 -12.61 -12.19
N PHE A 76 -12.73 -12.42 -12.42
CA PHE A 76 -13.42 -11.15 -12.19
C PHE A 76 -14.69 -11.35 -11.36
N LEU A 77 -14.78 -10.61 -10.26
CA LEU A 77 -15.95 -10.52 -9.40
C LEU A 77 -16.59 -9.13 -9.51
N GLN A 78 -17.85 -9.08 -9.90
CA GLN A 78 -18.62 -7.83 -9.96
C GLN A 78 -18.83 -7.27 -8.55
N ALA A 79 -18.39 -6.02 -8.31
CA ALA A 79 -18.47 -5.43 -6.97
C ALA A 79 -19.88 -5.05 -6.57
N ASP A 80 -20.71 -4.58 -7.52
CA ASP A 80 -22.08 -4.16 -7.29
C ASP A 80 -22.88 -4.17 -8.60
N GLU A 81 -24.20 -3.95 -8.52
CA GLU A 81 -25.04 -3.77 -9.70
C GLU A 81 -24.66 -2.50 -10.47
N GLU A 82 -24.56 -2.62 -11.78
CA GLU A 82 -24.12 -1.56 -12.68
C GLU A 82 -25.26 -1.12 -13.57
N SER A 83 -26.04 -0.13 -13.10
CA SER A 83 -27.20 0.41 -13.82
C SER A 83 -26.81 1.40 -14.92
N THR A 84 -25.76 2.20 -14.68
CA THR A 84 -25.25 3.22 -15.60
C THR A 84 -23.77 3.05 -15.90
N ALA A 85 -23.30 3.54 -17.04
CA ALA A 85 -21.88 3.57 -17.36
C ALA A 85 -21.17 4.62 -16.50
N ILE A 86 -20.01 4.26 -15.95
CA ILE A 86 -19.13 5.19 -15.23
C ILE A 86 -18.11 5.71 -16.24
N GLU A 87 -18.14 7.02 -16.49
CA GLU A 87 -17.26 7.64 -17.48
C GLU A 87 -15.88 7.94 -16.88
N PRO A 88 -14.77 7.61 -17.56
CA PRO A 88 -13.42 7.94 -17.12
C PRO A 88 -13.22 9.45 -16.92
N GLY A 89 -12.60 9.82 -15.81
CA GLY A 89 -12.34 11.22 -15.44
C GLY A 89 -13.53 11.97 -14.87
N VAL A 90 -14.70 11.35 -14.73
CA VAL A 90 -15.92 11.99 -14.23
C VAL A 90 -16.23 11.54 -12.81
N LEU A 91 -16.26 12.49 -11.89
CA LEU A 91 -16.58 12.25 -10.48
C LEU A 91 -18.07 11.87 -10.31
N SER A 92 -18.33 10.71 -9.72
CA SER A 92 -19.69 10.22 -9.50
C SER A 92 -19.86 9.48 -8.18
N ALA A 93 -21.08 9.44 -7.65
CA ALA A 93 -21.43 8.62 -6.51
C ALA A 93 -21.30 7.12 -6.83
N ASP A 94 -21.61 6.71 -8.07
CA ASP A 94 -21.45 5.33 -8.51
C ASP A 94 -19.98 4.89 -8.46
N GLY A 95 -19.02 5.73 -8.88
CA GLY A 95 -17.60 5.46 -8.75
C GLY A 95 -17.18 5.24 -7.30
N GLY A 96 -17.67 6.08 -6.39
CA GLY A 96 -17.46 5.93 -4.94
C GLY A 96 -18.06 4.64 -4.39
N ARG A 97 -19.29 4.31 -4.79
CA ARG A 97 -20.00 3.09 -4.37
C ARG A 97 -19.26 1.82 -4.83
N PHE A 98 -18.84 1.76 -6.08
CA PHE A 98 -18.04 0.65 -6.58
C PHE A 98 -16.71 0.52 -5.85
N SER A 99 -16.04 1.64 -5.55
CA SER A 99 -14.80 1.65 -4.77
C SER A 99 -14.97 1.00 -3.39
N TYR A 100 -16.01 1.41 -2.66
CA TYR A 100 -16.32 0.86 -1.35
C TYR A 100 -16.66 -0.63 -1.42
N LYS A 101 -17.59 -1.00 -2.30
CA LYS A 101 -18.09 -2.38 -2.44
C LYS A 101 -16.97 -3.34 -2.88
N ALA A 102 -16.06 -2.91 -3.72
CA ALA A 102 -14.91 -3.73 -4.09
C ALA A 102 -14.00 -4.02 -2.88
N VAL A 103 -13.71 -3.01 -2.06
CA VAL A 103 -12.91 -3.19 -0.84
C VAL A 103 -13.64 -4.03 0.20
N GLU A 104 -14.95 -3.79 0.44
CA GLU A 104 -15.77 -4.57 1.36
C GLU A 104 -15.76 -6.07 1.01
N GLN A 105 -15.94 -6.40 -0.28
CA GLN A 105 -15.89 -7.80 -0.75
C GLN A 105 -14.49 -8.39 -0.61
N GLY A 106 -13.43 -7.64 -0.98
CA GLY A 106 -12.04 -8.08 -0.84
C GLY A 106 -11.70 -8.39 0.62
N VAL A 107 -12.08 -7.52 1.56
CA VAL A 107 -11.90 -7.73 3.00
C VAL A 107 -12.62 -8.99 3.48
N ARG A 108 -13.89 -9.18 3.07
CA ARG A 108 -14.66 -10.37 3.45
C ARG A 108 -13.98 -11.67 2.97
N LEU A 109 -13.49 -11.68 1.73
CA LEU A 109 -12.78 -12.84 1.18
C LEU A 109 -11.45 -13.10 1.89
N ALA A 110 -10.71 -12.05 2.25
CA ALA A 110 -9.46 -12.18 2.98
C ALA A 110 -9.68 -12.67 4.42
N LEU A 111 -10.64 -12.11 5.15
CA LEU A 111 -10.99 -12.55 6.50
C LEU A 111 -11.48 -14.00 6.56
N SER A 112 -12.16 -14.47 5.50
CA SER A 112 -12.58 -15.88 5.39
C SER A 112 -11.46 -16.84 4.94
N GLY A 113 -10.24 -16.33 4.69
CA GLY A 113 -9.10 -17.13 4.23
C GLY A 113 -9.19 -17.60 2.78
N ARG A 114 -10.18 -17.14 2.01
CA ARG A 114 -10.37 -17.52 0.60
C ARG A 114 -9.33 -16.89 -0.32
N ILE A 115 -8.78 -15.74 0.06
CA ILE A 115 -7.65 -15.08 -0.58
C ILE A 115 -6.57 -14.80 0.46
N GLY A 116 -5.30 -14.76 0.01
CA GLY A 116 -4.14 -14.48 0.86
C GLY A 116 -3.97 -13.01 1.18
N GLY A 117 -4.54 -12.11 0.38
CA GLY A 117 -4.42 -10.67 0.61
C GLY A 117 -5.16 -9.84 -0.44
N ILE A 118 -5.22 -8.53 -0.19
CA ILE A 118 -5.82 -7.55 -1.10
C ILE A 118 -4.77 -6.57 -1.61
N VAL A 119 -4.87 -6.23 -2.90
CA VAL A 119 -4.09 -5.18 -3.56
C VAL A 119 -5.07 -4.09 -3.99
N THR A 120 -4.94 -2.88 -3.47
CA THR A 120 -5.93 -1.84 -3.74
C THR A 120 -5.42 -0.84 -4.80
N ALA A 121 -6.17 -0.69 -5.89
CA ALA A 121 -6.03 0.42 -6.82
C ALA A 121 -6.65 1.71 -6.23
N PRO A 122 -6.39 2.89 -6.80
CA PRO A 122 -6.74 4.16 -6.14
C PRO A 122 -8.26 4.40 -6.07
N LEU A 123 -8.72 4.95 -4.97
CA LEU A 123 -10.09 5.47 -4.82
C LEU A 123 -10.12 7.00 -4.80
N ASN A 124 -11.27 7.58 -5.14
CA ASN A 124 -11.53 9.01 -5.01
C ASN A 124 -12.34 9.28 -3.74
N LYS A 125 -11.78 10.09 -2.83
CA LYS A 125 -12.40 10.40 -1.52
C LYS A 125 -13.70 11.18 -1.67
N GLU A 126 -13.78 12.10 -2.64
CA GLU A 126 -15.00 12.88 -2.90
C GLU A 126 -16.09 12.00 -3.48
N ALA A 127 -15.77 11.10 -4.43
CA ALA A 127 -16.70 10.11 -4.95
C ALA A 127 -17.24 9.20 -3.84
N LEU A 128 -16.35 8.74 -2.95
CA LEU A 128 -16.68 7.91 -1.81
C LEU A 128 -17.69 8.64 -0.88
N ASN A 129 -17.41 9.91 -0.56
CA ASN A 129 -18.30 10.74 0.24
C ASN A 129 -19.66 11.00 -0.45
N LYS A 130 -19.68 11.23 -1.77
CA LYS A 130 -20.92 11.37 -2.54
C LYS A 130 -21.78 10.10 -2.53
N ALA A 131 -21.13 8.93 -2.39
CA ALA A 131 -21.81 7.64 -2.26
C ALA A 131 -22.31 7.37 -0.82
N GLY A 132 -22.08 8.28 0.13
CA GLY A 132 -22.48 8.14 1.53
C GLY A 132 -21.47 7.42 2.42
N TYR A 133 -20.25 7.11 1.92
CA TYR A 133 -19.20 6.47 2.68
C TYR A 133 -18.16 7.51 3.13
N HIS A 134 -18.16 7.86 4.42
CA HIS A 134 -17.38 8.97 4.97
C HIS A 134 -16.04 8.50 5.54
N TYR A 135 -15.11 8.12 4.67
CA TYR A 135 -13.76 7.72 5.05
C TYR A 135 -12.71 8.68 4.46
N PRO A 136 -11.68 9.05 5.23
CA PRO A 136 -10.57 9.86 4.73
C PRO A 136 -9.65 9.09 3.77
N GLY A 137 -9.76 7.76 3.72
CA GLY A 137 -9.00 6.91 2.81
C GLY A 137 -9.17 5.41 3.07
N HIS A 138 -8.37 4.61 2.37
CA HIS A 138 -8.38 3.15 2.54
C HIS A 138 -8.03 2.70 3.95
N THR A 139 -7.09 3.37 4.62
CA THR A 139 -6.57 2.93 5.93
C THR A 139 -7.66 2.89 6.98
N GLU A 140 -8.43 3.96 7.09
CA GLU A 140 -9.53 4.09 8.06
C GLU A 140 -10.69 3.14 7.72
N MET A 141 -11.03 3.06 6.43
CA MET A 141 -12.05 2.13 5.94
C MET A 141 -11.67 0.67 6.23
N LEU A 142 -10.44 0.28 5.96
CA LEU A 142 -9.94 -1.07 6.24
C LEU A 142 -9.87 -1.36 7.73
N ALA A 143 -9.46 -0.38 8.55
CA ALA A 143 -9.44 -0.53 10.00
C ALA A 143 -10.84 -0.81 10.55
N GLU A 144 -11.86 -0.10 10.06
CA GLU A 144 -13.26 -0.32 10.45
C GLU A 144 -13.77 -1.68 9.96
N LEU A 145 -13.60 -2.00 8.67
CA LEU A 145 -14.07 -3.26 8.09
C LEU A 145 -13.41 -4.51 8.71
N THR A 146 -12.20 -4.37 9.24
CA THR A 146 -11.46 -5.48 9.87
C THR A 146 -11.48 -5.46 11.40
N GLY A 147 -11.98 -4.40 12.02
CA GLY A 147 -11.91 -4.18 13.47
C GLY A 147 -10.49 -3.91 13.99
N ALA A 148 -9.53 -3.62 13.10
CA ALA A 148 -8.13 -3.42 13.47
C ALA A 148 -7.89 -2.06 14.13
N ARG A 149 -6.92 -2.00 15.05
CA ARG A 149 -6.48 -0.77 15.72
C ARG A 149 -4.96 -0.62 15.63
N GLY A 150 -4.51 0.62 15.52
CA GLY A 150 -3.08 0.92 15.58
C GLY A 150 -2.29 0.42 14.37
N SER A 151 -2.90 0.44 13.18
CA SER A 151 -2.23 0.12 11.92
C SER A 151 -1.02 1.03 11.67
N VAL A 152 -0.08 0.54 10.87
CA VAL A 152 1.17 1.21 10.53
C VAL A 152 1.31 1.24 9.02
N MET A 153 1.67 2.40 8.49
CA MET A 153 2.05 2.55 7.08
C MET A 153 3.51 2.18 6.91
N LEU A 154 3.78 1.24 6.01
CA LEU A 154 5.10 0.97 5.48
C LEU A 154 5.10 1.34 4.00
N LEU A 155 5.99 2.25 3.61
CA LEU A 155 6.23 2.63 2.23
C LEU A 155 7.48 1.93 1.71
N ALA A 156 7.42 1.33 0.53
CA ALA A 156 8.53 0.59 -0.05
C ALA A 156 8.78 0.97 -1.51
N HIS A 157 10.06 1.09 -1.87
CA HIS A 157 10.56 1.16 -3.24
C HIS A 157 11.86 0.36 -3.33
N GLY A 158 11.84 -0.77 -4.04
CA GLY A 158 12.97 -1.70 -4.03
C GLY A 158 13.34 -2.13 -2.60
N ASN A 159 14.57 -1.85 -2.19
CA ASN A 159 15.06 -2.12 -0.84
C ASN A 159 14.85 -0.96 0.15
N MET A 160 14.37 0.17 -0.32
CA MET A 160 13.98 1.28 0.55
C MET A 160 12.64 0.96 1.19
N ARG A 161 12.63 0.59 2.47
CA ARG A 161 11.42 0.29 3.25
C ARG A 161 11.36 1.18 4.46
N VAL A 162 10.29 1.95 4.61
CA VAL A 162 10.15 2.93 5.68
C VAL A 162 8.78 2.82 6.33
N SER A 163 8.76 2.48 7.60
CA SER A 163 7.55 2.52 8.44
C SER A 163 7.45 3.85 9.17
N HIS A 164 6.24 4.23 9.58
CA HIS A 164 5.99 5.54 10.17
C HIS A 164 5.33 5.45 11.55
N VAL A 165 5.88 6.17 12.52
CA VAL A 165 5.26 6.35 13.85
C VAL A 165 3.99 7.16 13.72
N SER A 166 4.05 8.26 12.96
CA SER A 166 2.90 9.09 12.61
C SER A 166 2.90 9.45 11.13
N THR A 167 1.72 9.72 10.55
CA THR A 167 1.56 10.09 9.14
C THR A 167 0.80 11.40 8.99
N HIS A 168 -0.51 11.40 8.92
CA HIS A 168 -1.34 12.56 8.59
C HIS A 168 -1.66 13.40 9.83
N VAL A 169 -0.63 13.97 10.44
CA VAL A 169 -0.73 14.91 11.59
C VAL A 169 0.06 16.18 11.32
N ALA A 170 -0.33 17.28 11.93
CA ALA A 170 0.44 18.51 11.85
C ALA A 170 1.84 18.31 12.46
N LEU A 171 2.86 18.95 11.90
CA LEU A 171 4.25 18.79 12.36
C LEU A 171 4.42 19.09 13.85
N GLN A 172 3.72 20.10 14.36
CA GLN A 172 3.72 20.47 15.79
C GLN A 172 3.19 19.36 16.70
N ASP A 173 2.34 18.45 16.19
CA ASP A 173 1.72 17.37 16.96
C ASP A 173 2.54 16.08 16.91
N VAL A 174 3.56 16.01 16.04
CA VAL A 174 4.40 14.83 15.88
C VAL A 174 5.05 14.36 17.19
N PRO A 175 5.63 15.26 18.02
CA PRO A 175 6.23 14.84 19.28
C PRO A 175 5.25 14.14 20.23
N SER A 176 3.98 14.54 20.23
CA SER A 176 2.93 13.92 21.06
C SER A 176 2.52 12.53 20.57
N ARG A 177 2.80 12.19 19.31
CA ARG A 177 2.53 10.88 18.72
C ARG A 177 3.64 9.86 19.00
N LEU A 178 4.81 10.32 19.38
CA LEU A 178 5.92 9.46 19.75
C LEU A 178 5.77 9.02 21.22
N THR A 179 5.10 7.88 21.43
CA THR A 179 5.03 7.21 22.73
C THR A 179 5.80 5.89 22.68
N PRO A 180 6.26 5.36 23.84
CA PRO A 180 6.92 4.06 23.89
C PRO A 180 6.10 2.94 23.26
N GLU A 181 4.79 2.89 23.53
CA GLU A 181 3.87 1.88 23.01
C GLU A 181 3.72 1.99 21.50
N ARG A 182 3.57 3.23 20.97
CA ARG A 182 3.44 3.44 19.52
C ARG A 182 4.72 3.09 18.79
N LEU A 183 5.86 3.55 19.27
CA LEU A 183 7.16 3.24 18.66
C LEU A 183 7.42 1.73 18.67
N ARG A 184 7.18 1.06 19.81
CA ARG A 184 7.33 -0.38 19.92
C ARG A 184 6.40 -1.11 18.94
N ARG A 185 5.14 -0.72 18.85
CA ARG A 185 4.18 -1.30 17.91
C ARG A 185 4.66 -1.18 16.46
N VAL A 186 5.23 -0.03 16.09
CA VAL A 186 5.77 0.17 14.72
C VAL A 186 6.98 -0.73 14.46
N ILE A 187 7.88 -0.86 15.43
CA ILE A 187 9.04 -1.75 15.35
C ILE A 187 8.57 -3.21 15.16
N ASP A 188 7.67 -3.69 16.01
CA ASP A 188 7.20 -5.08 15.97
C ASP A 188 6.53 -5.42 14.64
N LEU A 189 5.60 -4.58 14.18
CA LEU A 189 4.91 -4.78 12.90
C LEU A 189 5.85 -4.69 11.69
N THR A 190 6.87 -3.82 11.76
CA THR A 190 7.89 -3.75 10.71
C THR A 190 8.72 -5.03 10.68
N HIS A 191 9.14 -5.52 11.84
CA HIS A 191 9.88 -6.78 11.96
C HIS A 191 9.06 -7.96 11.41
N GLU A 192 7.78 -8.09 11.81
CA GLU A 192 6.87 -9.13 11.32
C GLU A 192 6.75 -9.09 9.79
N ALA A 193 6.55 -7.90 9.20
CA ALA A 193 6.42 -7.74 7.76
C ALA A 193 7.70 -8.13 7.01
N LEU A 194 8.87 -7.75 7.52
CA LEU A 194 10.16 -8.10 6.93
C LEU A 194 10.44 -9.60 7.02
N SER A 195 10.11 -10.21 8.15
CA SER A 195 10.19 -11.67 8.32
C SER A 195 9.24 -12.38 7.37
N GLY A 196 8.02 -11.86 7.20
CA GLY A 196 7.01 -12.39 6.27
C GLY A 196 7.44 -12.37 4.81
N ILE A 197 8.28 -11.43 4.40
CA ILE A 197 8.86 -11.39 3.04
C ILE A 197 10.19 -12.17 2.91
N GLY A 198 10.56 -12.97 3.93
CA GLY A 198 11.68 -13.89 3.88
C GLY A 198 13.01 -13.35 4.43
N ILE A 199 13.04 -12.21 5.14
CA ILE A 199 14.25 -11.73 5.82
C ILE A 199 14.29 -12.36 7.21
N ALA A 200 15.17 -13.35 7.39
CA ALA A 200 15.20 -14.18 8.62
C ALA A 200 15.55 -13.38 9.89
N THR A 201 16.45 -12.42 9.78
CA THR A 201 16.88 -11.55 10.89
C THR A 201 16.86 -10.09 10.43
N PRO A 202 15.65 -9.45 10.41
CA PRO A 202 15.52 -8.09 9.93
C PRO A 202 16.31 -7.12 10.80
N LYS A 203 17.20 -6.34 10.19
CA LYS A 203 17.92 -5.25 10.83
C LYS A 203 17.20 -3.93 10.59
N ILE A 204 16.63 -3.35 11.63
CA ILE A 204 15.79 -2.16 11.54
C ILE A 204 16.47 -0.98 12.22
N ALA A 205 16.59 0.15 11.52
CA ALA A 205 17.02 1.38 12.13
C ALA A 205 15.82 2.25 12.53
N VAL A 206 15.92 2.91 13.68
CA VAL A 206 14.94 3.92 14.13
C VAL A 206 15.56 5.30 13.88
N ALA A 207 14.89 6.12 13.05
CA ALA A 207 15.30 7.49 12.82
C ALA A 207 15.09 8.34 14.09
N ALA A 208 15.94 9.32 14.32
CA ALA A 208 15.72 10.29 15.37
C ALA A 208 14.58 11.25 15.01
N LEU A 209 13.85 11.70 16.01
CA LEU A 209 12.87 12.78 15.85
C LEU A 209 13.59 14.14 15.68
N ASN A 210 14.60 14.37 16.51
CA ASN A 210 15.30 15.66 16.59
C ASN A 210 16.62 15.60 15.82
N PRO A 211 17.15 16.76 15.38
CA PRO A 211 18.49 16.86 14.80
C PRO A 211 19.54 16.23 15.73
N HIS A 212 20.50 15.51 15.15
CA HIS A 212 21.59 14.84 15.88
C HIS A 212 21.12 13.93 17.03
N ALA A 213 19.91 13.33 16.91
CA ALA A 213 19.28 12.51 17.96
C ALA A 213 19.17 13.26 19.30
N GLY A 214 18.87 14.58 19.24
CA GLY A 214 18.69 15.45 20.39
C GLY A 214 19.97 16.05 20.97
N GLU A 215 21.18 15.68 20.48
CA GLU A 215 22.48 16.21 20.93
C GLU A 215 22.57 16.35 22.48
N GLY A 216 22.41 15.24 23.20
CA GLY A 216 22.41 15.24 24.65
C GLY A 216 21.23 16.02 25.31
N GLY A 217 20.19 16.35 24.54
CA GLY A 217 19.02 17.13 24.97
C GLY A 217 19.01 18.57 24.52
N LEU A 218 20.03 19.02 23.80
CA LEU A 218 20.14 20.41 23.31
C LEU A 218 19.01 20.74 22.31
N PHE A 219 18.65 19.79 21.44
CA PHE A 219 17.63 19.96 20.41
C PHE A 219 16.32 19.20 20.71
N GLY A 220 16.10 18.82 21.96
CA GLY A 220 14.92 18.09 22.41
C GLY A 220 15.27 16.79 23.12
N ARG A 221 14.35 16.31 23.93
CA ARG A 221 14.60 15.17 24.81
C ARG A 221 13.89 13.89 24.41
N GLN A 222 13.01 13.92 23.39
CA GLN A 222 12.17 12.81 22.99
C GLN A 222 13.00 11.56 22.59
N ASP A 223 14.12 11.78 21.89
CA ASP A 223 15.00 10.69 21.48
C ASP A 223 15.65 9.99 22.70
N ILE A 224 15.97 10.76 23.75
CA ILE A 224 16.58 10.27 24.99
C ILE A 224 15.52 9.62 25.89
N GLU A 225 14.35 10.25 26.03
CA GLU A 225 13.33 9.87 27.00
C GLU A 225 12.38 8.79 26.47
N VAL A 226 12.18 8.72 25.16
CA VAL A 226 11.25 7.78 24.53
C VAL A 226 11.96 6.80 23.60
N SER A 227 12.71 7.29 22.59
CA SER A 227 13.26 6.43 21.55
C SER A 227 14.32 5.47 22.11
N GLN A 228 15.32 5.96 22.83
CA GLN A 228 16.41 5.15 23.38
C GLN A 228 15.92 4.02 24.30
N PRO A 229 15.09 4.27 25.34
CA PRO A 229 14.63 3.18 26.22
C PRO A 229 13.70 2.19 25.50
N THR A 230 12.90 2.64 24.52
CA THR A 230 12.05 1.72 23.72
C THR A 230 12.91 0.81 22.84
N ILE A 231 13.93 1.36 22.19
CA ILE A 231 14.88 0.59 21.37
C ILE A 231 15.63 -0.41 22.25
N ALA A 232 16.16 0.04 23.40
CA ALA A 232 16.89 -0.85 24.33
C ALA A 232 16.03 -2.04 24.79
N LYS A 233 14.74 -1.82 25.03
CA LYS A 233 13.80 -2.89 25.34
C LYS A 233 13.58 -3.84 24.17
N ALA A 234 13.41 -3.32 22.95
CA ALA A 234 13.25 -4.17 21.76
C ALA A 234 14.49 -5.05 21.50
N VAL A 235 15.68 -4.50 21.71
CA VAL A 235 16.96 -5.26 21.62
C VAL A 235 17.05 -6.33 22.71
N ALA A 236 16.65 -6.00 23.94
CA ALA A 236 16.62 -6.98 25.05
C ALA A 236 15.61 -8.11 24.77
N ASP A 237 14.55 -7.86 24.04
CA ASP A 237 13.56 -8.85 23.57
C ASP A 237 14.06 -9.67 22.36
N GLY A 238 15.29 -9.43 21.87
CA GLY A 238 15.95 -10.23 20.80
C GLY A 238 15.81 -9.67 19.39
N LEU A 239 15.33 -8.45 19.20
CA LEU A 239 15.23 -7.82 17.88
C LEU A 239 16.54 -7.08 17.52
N ASP A 240 16.98 -7.14 16.24
CA ASP A 240 18.13 -6.38 15.75
C ASP A 240 17.70 -4.95 15.38
N ILE A 241 17.64 -4.08 16.38
CA ILE A 241 17.22 -2.70 16.27
C ILE A 241 18.38 -1.77 16.61
N VAL A 242 18.61 -0.76 15.80
CA VAL A 242 19.61 0.27 16.04
C VAL A 242 19.01 1.66 16.00
N GLY A 243 19.52 2.57 16.83
CA GLY A 243 19.05 3.96 16.85
C GLY A 243 18.99 4.56 18.26
N PRO A 244 18.45 5.77 18.42
CA PRO A 244 17.98 6.65 17.34
C PRO A 244 19.17 7.14 16.47
N ILE A 245 18.99 7.10 15.14
CA ILE A 245 20.00 7.56 14.17
C ILE A 245 19.55 8.89 13.58
N PRO A 246 20.44 9.90 13.43
CA PRO A 246 20.10 11.17 12.81
C PRO A 246 19.40 10.99 11.44
N GLY A 247 18.29 11.72 11.24
CA GLY A 247 17.43 11.59 10.07
C GLY A 247 18.11 11.93 8.74
N ASP A 248 19.11 12.79 8.77
CA ASP A 248 19.91 13.19 7.61
C ASP A 248 20.84 12.10 7.08
N THR A 249 21.18 11.10 7.90
CA THR A 249 22.11 10.02 7.54
C THR A 249 21.49 8.63 7.46
N VAL A 250 20.39 8.38 8.19
CA VAL A 250 19.80 7.05 8.29
C VAL A 250 19.36 6.48 6.93
N PHE A 251 18.79 7.32 6.06
CA PHE A 251 18.29 6.88 4.75
C PHE A 251 19.42 6.63 3.74
N VAL A 252 20.55 7.33 3.88
CA VAL A 252 21.77 7.03 3.11
C VAL A 252 22.28 5.62 3.43
N LYS A 253 22.29 5.27 4.71
CA LYS A 253 22.67 3.93 5.19
C LYS A 253 21.67 2.85 4.78
N LEU A 254 20.35 3.15 4.82
CA LEU A 254 19.30 2.26 4.30
C LEU A 254 19.53 1.97 2.82
N ARG A 255 19.75 3.02 2.01
CA ARG A 255 20.03 2.88 0.57
C ARG A 255 21.29 2.04 0.31
N ALA A 256 22.30 2.16 1.16
CA ALA A 256 23.53 1.37 1.09
C ALA A 256 23.36 -0.09 1.58
N GLY A 257 22.17 -0.51 1.99
CA GLY A 257 21.87 -1.87 2.45
C GLY A 257 22.40 -2.19 3.85
N GLN A 258 22.71 -1.19 4.67
CA GLN A 258 23.11 -1.41 6.07
C GLN A 258 21.93 -1.80 6.96
N TYR A 259 20.72 -1.54 6.53
CA TYR A 259 19.46 -1.86 7.20
C TYR A 259 18.45 -2.42 6.21
N ASP A 260 17.50 -3.20 6.70
CA ASP A 260 16.40 -3.75 5.90
C ASP A 260 15.19 -2.82 5.87
N ALA A 261 15.04 -2.00 6.91
CA ALA A 261 14.04 -0.94 6.99
C ALA A 261 14.46 0.19 7.95
N VAL A 262 13.77 1.33 7.82
CA VAL A 262 13.84 2.45 8.76
C VAL A 262 12.45 2.71 9.33
N VAL A 263 12.38 2.93 10.65
CA VAL A 263 11.20 3.50 11.32
C VAL A 263 11.37 5.01 11.37
N ALA A 264 10.57 5.73 10.59
CA ALA A 264 10.52 7.19 10.56
C ALA A 264 9.51 7.72 11.58
N MET A 265 9.76 8.92 12.11
CA MET A 265 8.92 9.52 13.13
C MET A 265 7.67 10.19 12.57
N TYR A 266 7.75 10.73 11.35
CA TYR A 266 6.66 11.45 10.72
C TYR A 266 6.67 11.29 9.20
N HIS A 267 5.58 11.71 8.57
CA HIS A 267 5.28 11.51 7.15
C HIS A 267 6.45 11.91 6.24
N ASP A 268 6.85 13.19 6.24
CA ASP A 268 7.83 13.69 5.27
C ASP A 268 9.24 13.12 5.51
N GLN A 269 9.60 12.84 6.77
CA GLN A 269 10.87 12.20 7.08
C GLN A 269 11.05 10.87 6.32
N GLY A 270 9.99 10.09 6.18
CA GLY A 270 10.04 8.79 5.50
C GLY A 270 9.64 8.86 4.02
N HIS A 271 8.67 9.68 3.66
CA HIS A 271 8.17 9.76 2.29
C HIS A 271 9.16 10.42 1.32
N ILE A 272 9.83 11.50 1.74
CA ILE A 272 10.77 12.22 0.88
C ILE A 272 11.85 11.29 0.32
N PRO A 273 12.61 10.54 1.13
CA PRO A 273 13.68 9.68 0.60
C PRO A 273 13.16 8.55 -0.29
N VAL A 274 12.00 7.98 0.01
CA VAL A 274 11.43 6.89 -0.81
C VAL A 274 10.93 7.44 -2.14
N LYS A 275 10.18 8.55 -2.13
CA LYS A 275 9.63 9.16 -3.34
C LYS A 275 10.71 9.77 -4.24
N LEU A 276 11.77 10.32 -3.66
CA LEU A 276 12.90 10.84 -4.43
C LEU A 276 13.58 9.75 -5.28
N LEU A 277 13.55 8.49 -4.83
CA LEU A 277 14.11 7.36 -5.55
C LEU A 277 13.11 6.67 -6.49
N GLY A 278 11.84 6.67 -6.11
CA GLY A 278 10.80 5.94 -6.84
C GLY A 278 10.07 6.76 -7.91
N PHE A 279 10.16 8.09 -7.87
CA PHE A 279 9.40 8.97 -8.74
C PHE A 279 10.35 9.75 -9.65
N GLU A 280 10.05 9.75 -10.95
CA GLU A 280 10.79 10.49 -11.95
C GLU A 280 9.86 11.47 -12.67
N VAL A 281 10.35 12.69 -12.86
CA VAL A 281 9.67 13.75 -13.63
C VAL A 281 10.55 14.09 -14.81
N ASP A 282 9.95 14.14 -16.00
CA ASP A 282 10.62 14.64 -17.20
C ASP A 282 10.91 16.14 -17.02
N PRO A 283 12.17 16.56 -16.97
CA PRO A 283 12.54 17.96 -16.76
C PRO A 283 12.12 18.89 -17.89
N ALA A 284 11.92 18.36 -19.09
CA ALA A 284 11.51 19.16 -20.26
C ALA A 284 10.01 19.43 -20.28
N THR A 285 9.19 18.48 -19.82
CA THR A 285 7.72 18.57 -19.92
C THR A 285 7.03 18.71 -18.55
N GLY A 286 7.73 18.48 -17.44
CA GLY A 286 7.16 18.44 -16.09
C GLY A 286 6.23 17.26 -15.85
N LYS A 287 6.15 16.29 -16.77
CA LYS A 287 5.29 15.12 -16.64
C LYS A 287 5.96 14.01 -15.84
N TRP A 288 5.16 13.30 -15.05
CA TRP A 288 5.59 12.11 -14.34
C TRP A 288 5.93 11.00 -15.34
N GLN A 289 7.17 10.52 -15.33
CA GLN A 289 7.65 9.41 -16.17
C GLN A 289 7.57 8.08 -15.44
N GLN A 290 7.93 8.07 -14.17
CA GLN A 290 7.93 6.88 -13.34
C GLN A 290 7.26 7.17 -12.01
N LEU A 291 6.35 6.28 -11.62
CA LEU A 291 5.73 6.22 -10.30
C LEU A 291 5.90 4.81 -9.79
N SER A 292 6.94 4.56 -9.01
CA SER A 292 7.25 3.28 -8.40
C SER A 292 7.21 3.45 -6.88
N GLY A 293 6.48 2.57 -6.22
CA GLY A 293 6.31 2.56 -4.78
C GLY A 293 5.08 1.78 -4.38
N VAL A 294 5.18 1.14 -3.25
CA VAL A 294 4.13 0.32 -2.65
C VAL A 294 3.85 0.83 -1.26
N ASN A 295 2.57 1.05 -0.97
CA ASN A 295 2.11 1.33 0.38
C ASN A 295 1.53 0.04 0.98
N ILE A 296 2.06 -0.40 2.11
CA ILE A 296 1.64 -1.60 2.83
C ILE A 296 1.03 -1.16 4.16
N THR A 297 -0.17 -1.66 4.46
CA THR A 297 -0.82 -1.39 5.75
C THR A 297 -0.58 -2.56 6.70
N LEU A 298 0.30 -2.38 7.66
CA LEU A 298 0.64 -3.36 8.67
C LEU A 298 -0.33 -3.32 9.84
N GLY A 299 -0.50 -4.47 10.53
CA GLY A 299 -1.33 -4.59 11.72
C GLY A 299 -2.82 -4.76 11.45
N LEU A 300 -3.20 -5.01 10.19
CA LEU A 300 -4.50 -5.56 9.83
C LEU A 300 -4.47 -7.10 9.99
N PRO A 301 -5.60 -7.76 10.27
CA PRO A 301 -5.68 -9.24 10.28
C PRO A 301 -5.63 -9.84 8.87
N ILE A 302 -5.41 -9.04 7.85
CA ILE A 302 -5.29 -9.40 6.43
C ILE A 302 -4.06 -8.72 5.83
N ILE A 303 -3.48 -9.30 4.79
CA ILE A 303 -2.44 -8.66 4.00
C ILE A 303 -3.10 -7.60 3.10
N ARG A 304 -2.55 -6.38 3.16
CA ARG A 304 -2.98 -5.29 2.28
C ARG A 304 -1.80 -4.52 1.74
N THR A 305 -1.73 -4.45 0.42
CA THR A 305 -0.82 -3.57 -0.32
C THR A 305 -1.61 -2.61 -1.22
N SER A 306 -0.99 -1.54 -1.65
CA SER A 306 -1.59 -0.60 -2.60
C SER A 306 -0.53 0.11 -3.42
N VAL A 307 -0.97 0.68 -4.53
CA VAL A 307 -0.22 1.70 -5.26
C VAL A 307 0.00 2.95 -4.40
N ASP A 308 1.06 3.71 -4.68
CA ASP A 308 1.40 4.96 -3.97
C ASP A 308 1.06 6.22 -4.79
N HIS A 309 -0.04 6.18 -5.56
CA HIS A 309 -0.55 7.31 -6.34
C HIS A 309 -2.07 7.40 -6.28
N GLY A 310 -2.63 8.53 -6.72
CA GLY A 310 -4.07 8.78 -6.75
C GLY A 310 -4.78 8.25 -8.00
N THR A 311 -6.05 8.59 -8.13
CA THR A 311 -6.95 8.19 -9.24
C THR A 311 -6.61 8.82 -10.58
N ALA A 312 -5.85 9.92 -10.60
CA ALA A 312 -5.39 10.63 -11.79
C ALA A 312 -6.48 10.79 -12.87
N PHE A 313 -7.61 11.40 -12.50
CA PHE A 313 -8.78 11.59 -13.37
C PHE A 313 -8.45 12.35 -14.65
N ASP A 314 -7.44 13.20 -14.62
CA ASP A 314 -6.94 13.97 -15.77
C ASP A 314 -6.38 13.11 -16.90
N ILE A 315 -5.89 11.90 -16.58
CA ILE A 315 -5.36 10.94 -17.56
C ILE A 315 -6.18 9.65 -17.68
N ALA A 316 -7.24 9.50 -16.90
CA ALA A 316 -8.09 8.31 -16.93
C ALA A 316 -8.71 8.10 -18.31
N GLY A 317 -8.70 6.86 -18.79
CA GLY A 317 -9.19 6.50 -20.11
C GLY A 317 -8.34 6.99 -21.28
N LYS A 318 -7.09 7.46 -21.07
CA LYS A 318 -6.19 7.87 -22.15
C LYS A 318 -5.15 6.82 -22.54
N GLY A 319 -5.07 5.71 -21.83
CA GLY A 319 -4.12 4.63 -22.13
C GLY A 319 -2.67 4.96 -21.77
N ILE A 320 -2.41 5.97 -20.95
CA ILE A 320 -1.06 6.44 -20.61
C ILE A 320 -0.66 6.24 -19.14
N ALA A 321 -1.57 5.73 -18.30
CA ALA A 321 -1.27 5.44 -16.90
C ALA A 321 -0.20 4.33 -16.78
N ASN A 322 0.65 4.44 -15.76
CA ASN A 322 1.74 3.49 -15.51
C ASN A 322 1.29 2.45 -14.49
N GLU A 323 1.47 1.17 -14.82
CA GLU A 323 1.04 0.02 -14.01
C GLU A 323 2.11 -0.51 -13.06
N ARG A 324 3.31 0.06 -13.06
CA ARG A 324 4.47 -0.50 -12.33
C ARG A 324 4.21 -0.59 -10.82
N SER A 325 3.66 0.46 -10.22
CA SER A 325 3.32 0.47 -8.79
C SER A 325 2.31 -0.64 -8.44
N LEU A 326 1.36 -0.95 -9.33
CA LEU A 326 0.40 -2.04 -9.12
C LEU A 326 1.08 -3.41 -9.20
N ILE A 327 1.98 -3.63 -10.15
CA ILE A 327 2.76 -4.87 -10.26
C ILE A 327 3.60 -5.07 -9.00
N GLU A 328 4.32 -4.03 -8.56
CA GLU A 328 5.11 -4.07 -7.33
C GLU A 328 4.23 -4.37 -6.09
N ALA A 329 3.01 -3.81 -6.04
CA ALA A 329 2.06 -4.07 -4.95
C ALA A 329 1.58 -5.53 -4.95
N ILE A 330 1.32 -6.12 -6.13
CA ILE A 330 0.98 -7.55 -6.28
C ILE A 330 2.14 -8.42 -5.80
N GLU A 331 3.37 -8.14 -6.23
CA GLU A 331 4.57 -8.89 -5.84
C GLU A 331 4.85 -8.82 -4.33
N TYR A 332 4.61 -7.66 -3.71
CA TYR A 332 4.71 -7.53 -2.26
C TYR A 332 3.64 -8.35 -1.53
N ALA A 333 2.39 -8.28 -1.99
CA ALA A 333 1.30 -9.05 -1.41
C ALA A 333 1.56 -10.56 -1.50
N GLU A 334 2.04 -11.03 -2.65
CA GLU A 334 2.39 -12.43 -2.87
C GLU A 334 3.51 -12.91 -1.93
N ARG A 335 4.57 -12.10 -1.75
CA ARG A 335 5.67 -12.43 -0.82
C ARG A 335 5.21 -12.47 0.63
N LEU A 336 4.26 -11.61 1.03
CA LEU A 336 3.68 -11.63 2.37
C LEU A 336 2.71 -12.80 2.57
N ALA A 337 2.08 -13.29 1.52
CA ALA A 337 1.12 -14.40 1.55
C ALA A 337 1.81 -15.79 1.57
N GLY A 338 3.10 -15.84 1.41
CA GLY A 338 3.80 -17.07 1.54
C GLY A 338 4.91 -17.47 0.76
#